data_0cdd472a176653ba62b7a46d126dca2b
#
_entry.id   0cdd472a176653ba62b7a46d126dca2b
#
_cell.length_a   1.000
_cell.length_b   1.000
_cell.length_c   1.000
_cell.angle_alpha   90.00
_cell.angle_beta   90.00
_cell.angle_gamma   90.00
#
_symmetry.space_group_name_H-M   'P 1'
#
loop_
_entity.id
_entity.type
_entity.pdbx_description
1 polymer ?
#
loop_
_entity_poly.entity_id
_entity_poly.type
_entity_poly.pdbx_seq_one_letter_code
_entity_poly.pdbx_strand_id
1 'polypeptide(L)'
;MKVVLSRKGFDSAAGGFASPIIMPEGIMQSLPIPSDIGPRLYSEVKSHYKNKSIYDLIKLIRCDDKVRSGDWVGAERTGCHLDPDIDINAVKRPSGWLGAFGQAGASERQLENQGVKEGDLFLFFGWFKEYRESGTDGSLKPVSKSDKHVIFGYLQIWQIVRVNQIDLISDTIPQHVKEHPHTEKDFIDAHRENNSIYISRESVSWDDDIPGYCLLRYCPEVILTAEGMPRSRWNLEDKWGLKHSDNKPGITYHSEQSWKKDYFQSACRGQEFVIDENQAVTEWAEKLISNYRCQ
;
A
#
# COMPACT_ATOMS: atom_id res chain seq x y z
N MET A 1 3.53 12.78 15.67
CA MET A 1 2.91 11.97 14.57
C MET A 1 3.65 10.65 14.48
N LYS A 2 2.94 9.55 14.59
CA LYS A 2 3.52 8.22 14.29
C LYS A 2 3.52 7.98 12.80
N VAL A 3 4.53 7.26 12.32
CA VAL A 3 4.60 6.76 10.95
C VAL A 3 4.40 5.25 10.97
N VAL A 4 3.51 4.76 10.12
CA VAL A 4 3.21 3.33 9.98
C VAL A 4 3.61 2.87 8.57
N LEU A 5 4.57 1.95 8.47
CA LEU A 5 4.85 1.28 7.21
C LEU A 5 3.87 0.11 7.06
N SER A 6 2.86 0.28 6.20
CA SER A 6 1.77 -0.68 5.99
C SER A 6 2.02 -1.49 4.72
N ARG A 7 2.14 -2.83 4.86
CA ARG A 7 2.39 -3.74 3.74
C ARG A 7 1.10 -4.06 3.00
N LYS A 8 1.03 -3.71 1.72
CA LYS A 8 -0.16 -3.87 0.88
C LYS A 8 0.16 -4.39 -0.52
N GLY A 9 -0.90 -4.75 -1.23
CA GLY A 9 -0.81 -5.29 -2.58
C GLY A 9 -0.45 -6.78 -2.62
N PHE A 10 -0.14 -7.26 -3.80
CA PHE A 10 0.19 -8.68 -4.04
C PHE A 10 1.40 -9.13 -3.24
N ASP A 11 1.32 -10.35 -2.71
CA ASP A 11 2.41 -11.07 -2.08
C ASP A 11 2.41 -12.55 -2.50
N SER A 12 3.24 -13.37 -1.86
CA SER A 12 3.33 -14.80 -2.16
C SER A 12 2.09 -15.58 -1.77
N ALA A 13 1.27 -15.09 -0.85
CA ALA A 13 0.02 -15.72 -0.39
C ALA A 13 -1.20 -15.17 -1.15
N ALA A 14 -1.17 -13.88 -1.49
CA ALA A 14 -2.23 -13.19 -2.21
C ALA A 14 -1.70 -12.68 -3.56
N GLY A 15 -2.16 -13.27 -4.65
CA GLY A 15 -1.72 -12.94 -6.01
C GLY A 15 -0.53 -13.75 -6.52
N GLY A 16 0.43 -14.09 -5.67
CA GLY A 16 1.54 -15.02 -5.97
C GLY A 16 2.69 -14.43 -6.78
N PHE A 17 2.66 -13.12 -7.13
CA PHE A 17 3.75 -12.44 -7.85
C PHE A 17 3.84 -10.96 -7.45
N ALA A 18 4.95 -10.31 -7.83
CA ALA A 18 5.23 -8.93 -7.48
C ALA A 18 4.37 -7.95 -8.30
N SER A 19 3.96 -6.85 -7.69
CA SER A 19 3.41 -5.69 -8.40
C SER A 19 4.45 -5.11 -9.37
N PRO A 20 4.06 -4.61 -10.56
CA PRO A 20 5.02 -4.17 -11.57
C PRO A 20 5.55 -2.75 -11.35
N ILE A 21 6.81 -2.56 -11.73
CA ILE A 21 7.41 -1.28 -12.10
C ILE A 21 7.78 -1.41 -13.58
N ILE A 22 7.11 -0.67 -14.45
CA ILE A 22 7.32 -0.79 -15.91
C ILE A 22 8.39 0.21 -16.35
N MET A 23 9.48 -0.32 -16.86
CA MET A 23 10.66 0.42 -17.27
C MET A 23 10.66 0.66 -18.79
N PRO A 24 11.25 1.77 -19.30
CA PRO A 24 12.08 2.75 -18.57
C PRO A 24 11.30 3.86 -17.86
N GLU A 25 9.99 4.02 -18.08
CA GLU A 25 9.18 5.15 -17.58
C GLU A 25 9.03 5.14 -16.06
N GLY A 26 9.30 4.00 -15.39
CA GLY A 26 9.13 3.87 -13.95
C GLY A 26 7.67 3.86 -13.51
N ILE A 27 6.75 3.38 -14.37
CA ILE A 27 5.33 3.29 -14.02
C ILE A 27 5.14 2.22 -12.96
N MET A 28 4.83 2.66 -11.75
CA MET A 28 4.62 1.78 -10.61
C MET A 28 3.12 1.55 -10.43
N GLN A 29 2.70 0.28 -10.38
CA GLN A 29 1.31 -0.11 -10.16
C GLN A 29 1.21 -1.12 -9.03
N SER A 30 0.68 -0.71 -7.88
CA SER A 30 0.28 -1.67 -6.85
C SER A 30 -0.93 -2.47 -7.32
N LEU A 31 -0.87 -3.78 -7.19
CA LEU A 31 -1.98 -4.67 -7.54
C LEU A 31 -2.79 -4.97 -6.28
N PRO A 32 -4.08 -4.59 -6.24
CA PRO A 32 -4.94 -4.92 -5.12
C PRO A 32 -5.13 -6.43 -5.01
N ILE A 33 -5.19 -6.98 -3.79
CA ILE A 33 -5.31 -8.43 -3.59
C ILE A 33 -6.61 -8.97 -4.16
N PRO A 34 -6.64 -10.24 -4.64
CA PRO A 34 -7.87 -10.86 -5.10
C PRO A 34 -8.83 -11.06 -3.95
N SER A 35 -10.11 -10.88 -4.24
CA SER A 35 -11.17 -11.04 -3.26
C SER A 35 -12.47 -11.44 -3.94
N ASP A 36 -13.18 -12.38 -3.34
CA ASP A 36 -14.56 -12.70 -3.69
C ASP A 36 -15.56 -11.76 -2.97
N ILE A 37 -15.05 -10.97 -2.03
CA ILE A 37 -15.78 -9.96 -1.26
C ILE A 37 -15.29 -8.57 -1.71
N GLY A 38 -16.19 -7.77 -2.24
CA GLY A 38 -15.91 -6.41 -2.65
C GLY A 38 -16.61 -6.03 -3.93
N PRO A 39 -16.90 -4.72 -4.11
CA PRO A 39 -17.76 -4.26 -5.18
C PRO A 39 -17.04 -4.10 -6.52
N ARG A 40 -15.75 -4.40 -6.61
CA ARG A 40 -14.95 -4.07 -7.81
C ARG A 40 -14.33 -5.29 -8.46
N LEU A 41 -14.34 -5.30 -9.79
CA LEU A 41 -13.60 -6.27 -10.61
C LEU A 41 -12.28 -5.67 -11.08
N TYR A 42 -11.28 -6.51 -11.33
CA TYR A 42 -10.00 -6.04 -11.91
C TYR A 42 -10.18 -5.33 -13.25
N SER A 43 -11.20 -5.70 -14.04
CA SER A 43 -11.53 -5.05 -15.31
C SER A 43 -12.12 -3.65 -15.17
N GLU A 44 -12.62 -3.30 -13.99
CA GLU A 44 -13.23 -1.99 -13.69
C GLU A 44 -12.22 -1.00 -13.11
N VAL A 45 -11.08 -1.49 -12.61
CA VAL A 45 -10.03 -0.66 -12.01
C VAL A 45 -9.00 -0.30 -13.08
N LYS A 46 -8.77 0.99 -13.28
CA LYS A 46 -7.78 1.50 -14.22
C LYS A 46 -6.36 1.28 -13.68
N SER A 47 -5.44 0.94 -14.57
CA SER A 47 -4.00 0.97 -14.28
C SER A 47 -3.36 2.25 -14.84
N HIS A 48 -2.19 2.59 -14.33
CA HIS A 48 -1.37 3.70 -14.85
C HIS A 48 -0.66 3.36 -16.18
N TYR A 49 -0.80 2.13 -16.66
CA TYR A 49 -0.13 1.68 -17.87
C TYR A 49 -1.05 1.73 -19.09
N LYS A 50 -0.77 2.68 -20.00
CA LYS A 50 -1.39 2.78 -21.34
C LYS A 50 -2.94 2.73 -21.34
N ASN A 51 -3.57 3.35 -20.35
CA ASN A 51 -5.04 3.35 -20.18
C ASN A 51 -5.68 1.94 -20.11
N LYS A 52 -4.93 0.94 -19.69
CA LYS A 52 -5.43 -0.43 -19.50
C LYS A 52 -6.10 -0.59 -18.14
N SER A 53 -6.98 -1.58 -18.03
CA SER A 53 -7.44 -2.04 -16.71
C SER A 53 -6.34 -2.81 -15.98
N ILE A 54 -6.51 -2.99 -14.66
CA ILE A 54 -5.63 -3.88 -13.88
C ILE A 54 -5.68 -5.31 -14.45
N TYR A 55 -6.86 -5.78 -14.89
CA TYR A 55 -7.00 -7.07 -15.54
C TYR A 55 -6.11 -7.20 -16.79
N ASP A 56 -6.16 -6.22 -17.70
CA ASP A 56 -5.33 -6.21 -18.89
C ASP A 56 -3.83 -6.16 -18.57
N LEU A 57 -3.45 -5.37 -17.56
CA LEU A 57 -2.06 -5.29 -17.11
C LEU A 57 -1.57 -6.65 -16.59
N ILE A 58 -2.37 -7.33 -15.76
CA ILE A 58 -2.04 -8.67 -15.26
C ILE A 58 -1.86 -9.66 -16.41
N LYS A 59 -2.69 -9.62 -17.44
CA LYS A 59 -2.54 -10.47 -18.64
C LYS A 59 -1.20 -10.21 -19.35
N LEU A 60 -0.77 -8.97 -19.48
CA LEU A 60 0.52 -8.64 -20.10
C LEU A 60 1.72 -9.13 -19.28
N ILE A 61 1.62 -9.13 -17.96
CA ILE A 61 2.66 -9.61 -17.05
C ILE A 61 2.78 -11.14 -17.09
N ARG A 62 1.66 -11.83 -17.24
CA ARG A 62 1.57 -13.30 -17.13
C ARG A 62 1.40 -14.04 -18.46
N CYS A 63 1.68 -13.41 -19.59
CA CYS A 63 1.49 -14.03 -20.90
C CYS A 63 2.26 -15.35 -21.13
N ASP A 64 3.34 -15.61 -20.39
CA ASP A 64 4.16 -16.82 -20.50
C ASP A 64 4.04 -17.78 -19.31
N ASP A 65 3.34 -17.39 -18.25
CA ASP A 65 3.20 -18.27 -17.10
C ASP A 65 2.14 -19.34 -17.37
N LYS A 66 2.56 -20.57 -17.44
CA LYS A 66 1.70 -21.72 -17.18
C LYS A 66 1.12 -21.48 -15.77
N VAL A 67 -0.12 -21.03 -15.73
CA VAL A 67 -0.86 -20.72 -14.52
C VAL A 67 -0.67 -21.88 -13.53
N ARG A 68 0.15 -21.66 -12.50
CA ARG A 68 0.19 -22.57 -11.37
C ARG A 68 -1.15 -22.42 -10.65
N SER A 69 -1.98 -23.45 -10.81
CA SER A 69 -3.20 -23.75 -10.06
C SER A 69 -3.71 -22.65 -9.13
N GLY A 70 -4.62 -21.87 -9.65
CA GLY A 70 -5.32 -20.79 -9.00
C GLY A 70 -5.94 -19.95 -10.10
N ASP A 71 -7.00 -20.48 -10.72
CA ASP A 71 -7.62 -20.03 -11.98
C ASP A 71 -8.23 -18.62 -11.93
N TRP A 72 -8.08 -17.90 -10.82
CA TRP A 72 -8.76 -16.64 -10.58
C TRP A 72 -8.19 -15.45 -11.39
N VAL A 73 -6.88 -15.40 -11.66
CA VAL A 73 -6.26 -14.27 -12.39
C VAL A 73 -6.56 -14.28 -13.90
N GLY A 74 -7.10 -15.37 -14.40
CA GLY A 74 -7.49 -15.51 -15.80
C GLY A 74 -8.90 -15.06 -16.11
N ALA A 75 -9.75 -14.81 -15.12
CA ALA A 75 -11.14 -14.49 -15.34
C ALA A 75 -11.38 -12.98 -15.31
N GLU A 76 -12.00 -12.44 -16.36
CA GLU A 76 -12.40 -11.02 -16.46
C GLU A 76 -13.28 -10.55 -15.28
N ARG A 77 -13.98 -11.49 -14.65
CA ARG A 77 -14.87 -11.25 -13.50
C ARG A 77 -14.22 -11.48 -12.14
N THR A 78 -12.91 -11.60 -12.07
CA THR A 78 -12.24 -11.73 -10.77
C THR A 78 -12.32 -10.42 -9.98
N GLY A 79 -12.84 -10.52 -8.77
CA GLY A 79 -12.95 -9.40 -7.84
C GLY A 79 -11.59 -9.00 -7.24
N CYS A 80 -11.48 -7.75 -6.82
CA CYS A 80 -10.32 -7.25 -6.11
C CYS A 80 -10.73 -6.45 -4.87
N HIS A 81 -9.93 -6.58 -3.84
CA HIS A 81 -10.00 -5.76 -2.63
C HIS A 81 -9.20 -4.47 -2.87
N LEU A 82 -9.89 -3.43 -3.37
CA LEU A 82 -9.27 -2.13 -3.65
C LEU A 82 -8.99 -1.40 -2.33
N ASP A 83 -7.86 -1.77 -1.71
CA ASP A 83 -7.42 -1.26 -0.41
C ASP A 83 -5.88 -1.37 -0.29
N PRO A 84 -5.16 -0.25 0.01
CA PRO A 84 -5.68 1.10 0.26
C PRO A 84 -6.27 1.75 -1.01
N ASP A 85 -7.39 2.43 -0.83
CA ASP A 85 -8.04 3.19 -1.89
C ASP A 85 -7.57 4.65 -1.82
N ILE A 86 -6.42 4.92 -2.45
CA ILE A 86 -5.71 6.22 -2.44
C ILE A 86 -5.43 6.76 -3.84
N ASP A 87 -5.86 6.06 -4.89
CA ASP A 87 -5.71 6.48 -6.27
C ASP A 87 -7.01 7.08 -6.80
N ILE A 88 -7.01 8.41 -6.95
CA ILE A 88 -8.18 9.14 -7.46
C ILE A 88 -8.58 8.73 -8.88
N ASN A 89 -7.62 8.19 -9.66
CA ASN A 89 -7.81 7.80 -11.05
C ASN A 89 -8.19 6.31 -11.23
N ALA A 90 -8.10 5.49 -10.19
CA ALA A 90 -8.35 4.05 -10.26
C ALA A 90 -9.77 3.74 -10.75
N VAL A 91 -10.76 4.50 -10.26
CA VAL A 91 -12.18 4.39 -10.65
C VAL A 91 -12.81 5.79 -10.69
N LYS A 92 -14.04 5.90 -11.21
CA LYS A 92 -14.78 7.17 -11.18
C LYS A 92 -15.11 7.54 -9.72
N ARG A 93 -14.76 8.76 -9.31
CA ARG A 93 -14.97 9.25 -7.95
C ARG A 93 -16.08 10.30 -7.88
N PRO A 94 -16.85 10.33 -6.77
CA PRO A 94 -17.76 11.45 -6.49
C PRO A 94 -16.98 12.73 -6.13
N SER A 95 -17.63 13.86 -6.22
CA SER A 95 -17.04 15.12 -5.73
C SER A 95 -16.80 15.06 -4.23
N GLY A 96 -15.66 15.57 -3.77
CA GLY A 96 -15.25 15.53 -2.37
C GLY A 96 -14.82 14.16 -1.87
N TRP A 97 -14.47 13.25 -2.79
CA TRP A 97 -13.93 11.96 -2.41
C TRP A 97 -12.56 12.12 -1.71
N LEU A 98 -12.37 11.40 -0.63
CA LEU A 98 -11.13 11.30 0.12
C LEU A 98 -10.60 9.87 0.06
N GLY A 99 -9.28 9.72 0.11
CA GLY A 99 -8.64 8.42 0.20
C GLY A 99 -9.05 7.68 1.47
N ALA A 100 -9.12 6.36 1.38
CA ALA A 100 -9.47 5.50 2.50
C ALA A 100 -8.61 4.25 2.55
N PHE A 101 -8.42 3.72 3.76
CA PHE A 101 -7.70 2.50 4.02
C PHE A 101 -8.44 1.69 5.09
N GLY A 102 -8.72 0.42 4.80
CA GLY A 102 -9.35 -0.49 5.73
C GLY A 102 -8.35 -1.42 6.40
N GLN A 103 -8.59 -1.74 7.67
CA GLN A 103 -7.86 -2.79 8.36
C GLN A 103 -8.79 -3.57 9.28
N ALA A 104 -8.52 -4.89 9.43
CA ALA A 104 -9.35 -5.76 10.23
C ALA A 104 -8.55 -6.81 11.01
N GLY A 105 -9.20 -7.44 11.97
CA GLY A 105 -8.68 -8.57 12.72
C GLY A 105 -7.43 -8.22 13.55
N ALA A 106 -6.44 -9.11 13.52
CA ALA A 106 -5.22 -8.97 14.33
C ALA A 106 -4.38 -7.74 13.96
N SER A 107 -4.38 -7.35 12.68
CA SER A 107 -3.63 -6.18 12.22
C SER A 107 -4.29 -4.89 12.68
N GLU A 108 -5.63 -4.81 12.70
CA GLU A 108 -6.36 -3.69 13.28
C GLU A 108 -6.12 -3.59 14.78
N ARG A 109 -6.22 -4.71 15.49
CA ARG A 109 -5.92 -4.75 16.94
C ARG A 109 -4.49 -4.29 17.24
N GLN A 110 -3.54 -4.58 16.35
CA GLN A 110 -2.16 -4.10 16.49
C GLN A 110 -2.09 -2.57 16.38
N LEU A 111 -2.77 -1.97 15.41
CA LEU A 111 -2.83 -0.50 15.27
C LEU A 111 -3.45 0.15 16.53
N GLU A 112 -4.54 -0.38 17.03
CA GLU A 112 -5.17 0.08 18.27
C GLU A 112 -4.23 -0.02 19.48
N ASN A 113 -3.62 -1.19 19.70
CA ASN A 113 -2.69 -1.42 20.81
C ASN A 113 -1.47 -0.50 20.76
N GLN A 114 -1.03 -0.11 19.57
CA GLN A 114 0.04 0.84 19.37
C GLN A 114 -0.43 2.31 19.44
N GLY A 115 -1.72 2.55 19.70
CA GLY A 115 -2.29 3.88 19.86
C GLY A 115 -2.22 4.71 18.59
N VAL A 116 -2.35 4.08 17.42
CA VAL A 116 -2.50 4.80 16.13
C VAL A 116 -3.80 5.59 16.16
N LYS A 117 -3.73 6.87 15.78
CA LYS A 117 -4.82 7.83 15.93
C LYS A 117 -4.86 8.84 14.79
N GLU A 118 -5.85 9.70 14.81
CA GLU A 118 -5.99 10.85 13.92
C GLU A 118 -4.73 11.72 13.94
N GLY A 119 -4.29 12.14 12.78
CA GLY A 119 -3.03 12.85 12.56
C GLY A 119 -1.81 11.96 12.29
N ASP A 120 -1.88 10.65 12.57
CA ASP A 120 -0.80 9.72 12.23
C ASP A 120 -0.78 9.41 10.73
N LEU A 121 0.34 8.90 10.23
CA LEU A 121 0.64 8.75 8.81
C LEU A 121 0.88 7.29 8.43
N PHE A 122 0.12 6.77 7.47
CA PHE A 122 0.45 5.54 6.76
C PHE A 122 1.34 5.82 5.55
N LEU A 123 2.40 5.03 5.42
CA LEU A 123 3.18 4.86 4.19
C LEU A 123 2.97 3.44 3.69
N PHE A 124 2.26 3.28 2.58
CA PHE A 124 1.95 1.98 2.01
C PHE A 124 3.12 1.47 1.18
N PHE A 125 3.60 0.27 1.50
CA PHE A 125 4.65 -0.38 0.74
C PHE A 125 4.26 -1.79 0.32
N GLY A 126 4.89 -2.28 -0.75
CA GLY A 126 4.59 -3.60 -1.27
C GLY A 126 5.80 -4.29 -1.90
N TRP A 127 5.55 -5.51 -2.37
CA TRP A 127 6.51 -6.25 -3.17
C TRP A 127 6.39 -5.85 -4.64
N PHE A 128 7.46 -5.26 -5.16
CA PHE A 128 7.55 -4.81 -6.55
C PHE A 128 8.69 -5.49 -7.29
N LYS A 129 8.55 -5.54 -8.63
CA LYS A 129 9.56 -6.05 -9.55
C LYS A 129 9.55 -5.21 -10.82
N GLU A 130 10.73 -5.02 -11.42
CA GLU A 130 10.84 -4.32 -12.70
C GLU A 130 10.40 -5.24 -13.84
N TYR A 131 9.70 -4.63 -14.79
CA TYR A 131 9.29 -5.26 -16.05
C TYR A 131 9.69 -4.37 -17.22
N ARG A 132 9.93 -4.99 -18.38
CA ARG A 132 10.18 -4.29 -19.65
C ARG A 132 9.29 -4.87 -20.73
N GLU A 133 8.86 -4.01 -21.67
CA GLU A 133 8.15 -4.46 -22.85
C GLU A 133 9.06 -5.39 -23.67
N SER A 134 8.48 -6.47 -24.19
CA SER A 134 9.16 -7.47 -24.99
C SER A 134 8.30 -7.81 -26.20
N GLY A 135 8.93 -7.82 -27.35
CA GLY A 135 8.26 -8.20 -28.59
C GLY A 135 7.29 -7.14 -29.14
N THR A 136 6.55 -7.55 -30.18
CA THR A 136 5.55 -6.71 -30.86
C THR A 136 4.15 -6.82 -30.27
N ASP A 137 3.94 -7.78 -29.37
CA ASP A 137 2.66 -8.05 -28.70
C ASP A 137 2.43 -7.21 -27.43
N GLY A 138 3.44 -6.41 -27.02
CA GLY A 138 3.39 -5.57 -25.83
C GLY A 138 3.45 -6.33 -24.51
N SER A 139 3.85 -7.62 -24.53
CA SER A 139 4.03 -8.42 -23.31
C SER A 139 5.09 -7.81 -22.39
N LEU A 140 4.92 -7.99 -21.08
CA LEU A 140 5.81 -7.45 -20.04
C LEU A 140 6.65 -8.58 -19.46
N LYS A 141 7.96 -8.53 -19.64
CA LYS A 141 8.91 -9.52 -19.11
C LYS A 141 9.58 -9.03 -17.84
N PRO A 142 9.65 -9.86 -16.79
CA PRO A 142 10.29 -9.49 -15.55
C PRO A 142 11.81 -9.36 -15.70
N VAL A 143 12.39 -8.33 -15.09
CA VAL A 143 13.83 -8.16 -14.97
C VAL A 143 14.33 -9.06 -13.83
N SER A 144 15.38 -9.85 -14.10
CA SER A 144 15.94 -10.76 -13.11
C SER A 144 16.53 -10.00 -11.92
N LYS A 145 16.32 -10.51 -10.70
CA LYS A 145 16.88 -9.97 -9.45
C LYS A 145 16.48 -8.51 -9.15
N SER A 146 15.33 -8.05 -9.66
CA SER A 146 14.81 -6.70 -9.43
C SER A 146 13.73 -6.64 -8.34
N ASP A 147 13.53 -7.71 -7.59
CA ASP A 147 12.55 -7.77 -6.50
C ASP A 147 12.93 -6.81 -5.36
N LYS A 148 11.99 -5.95 -4.98
CA LYS A 148 12.21 -4.94 -3.94
C LYS A 148 10.94 -4.62 -3.15
N HIS A 149 11.09 -4.08 -1.95
CA HIS A 149 10.02 -3.39 -1.24
C HIS A 149 10.08 -1.90 -1.60
N VAL A 150 8.95 -1.34 -2.02
CA VAL A 150 8.84 0.05 -2.46
C VAL A 150 7.62 0.68 -1.80
N ILE A 151 7.77 1.90 -1.30
CA ILE A 151 6.64 2.71 -0.83
C ILE A 151 5.94 3.27 -2.06
N PHE A 152 4.64 2.99 -2.20
CA PHE A 152 3.88 3.37 -3.39
C PHE A 152 2.83 4.45 -3.14
N GLY A 153 2.56 4.78 -1.87
CA GLY A 153 1.58 5.79 -1.55
C GLY A 153 1.51 6.07 -0.05
N TYR A 154 0.68 7.03 0.31
CA TYR A 154 0.49 7.47 1.69
C TYR A 154 -0.94 7.90 1.98
N LEU A 155 -1.27 7.95 3.28
CA LEU A 155 -2.52 8.49 3.81
C LEU A 155 -2.26 9.06 5.20
N GLN A 156 -2.53 10.36 5.43
CA GLN A 156 -2.59 10.93 6.77
C GLN A 156 -4.00 10.87 7.30
N ILE A 157 -4.17 10.30 8.49
CA ILE A 157 -5.48 10.01 9.08
C ILE A 157 -6.19 11.32 9.49
N TRP A 158 -7.40 11.53 8.98
CA TRP A 158 -8.33 12.53 9.49
C TRP A 158 -9.30 11.93 10.49
N GLN A 159 -9.91 10.78 10.15
CA GLN A 159 -10.94 10.13 10.94
C GLN A 159 -10.78 8.61 10.90
N ILE A 160 -11.06 7.98 12.02
CA ILE A 160 -11.12 6.52 12.13
C ILE A 160 -12.56 6.10 12.32
N VAL A 161 -13.09 5.33 11.37
CA VAL A 161 -14.46 4.80 11.37
C VAL A 161 -14.43 3.35 11.84
N ARG A 162 -14.99 3.08 13.02
CA ARG A 162 -15.16 1.71 13.56
C ARG A 162 -16.41 1.08 12.94
N VAL A 163 -16.25 0.26 11.90
CA VAL A 163 -17.35 -0.23 11.07
C VAL A 163 -18.43 -0.97 11.88
N ASN A 164 -18.02 -1.73 12.89
CA ASN A 164 -18.94 -2.53 13.70
C ASN A 164 -19.66 -1.72 14.81
N GLN A 165 -19.29 -0.45 15.00
CA GLN A 165 -19.80 0.42 16.06
C GLN A 165 -20.67 1.56 15.54
N ILE A 166 -20.84 1.67 14.22
CA ILE A 166 -21.56 2.77 13.60
C ILE A 166 -22.77 2.30 12.80
N ASP A 167 -23.74 3.18 12.68
CA ASP A 167 -24.82 3.04 11.71
C ASP A 167 -24.33 3.53 10.35
N LEU A 168 -24.04 2.62 9.43
CA LEU A 168 -23.60 2.92 8.07
C LEU A 168 -24.66 3.66 7.23
N ILE A 169 -25.90 3.78 7.73
CA ILE A 169 -26.97 4.56 7.10
C ILE A 169 -26.86 6.05 7.49
N SER A 170 -26.06 6.37 8.52
CA SER A 170 -25.90 7.75 8.97
C SER A 170 -25.42 8.68 7.85
N ASP A 171 -26.06 9.82 7.67
CA ASP A 171 -25.70 10.85 6.70
C ASP A 171 -24.36 11.53 7.01
N THR A 172 -23.83 11.32 8.21
CA THR A 172 -22.52 11.84 8.63
C THR A 172 -21.34 11.05 8.05
N ILE A 173 -21.63 9.85 7.48
CA ILE A 173 -20.58 9.01 6.89
C ILE A 173 -20.53 9.29 5.39
N PRO A 174 -19.36 9.69 4.86
CA PRO A 174 -19.18 9.90 3.43
C PRO A 174 -19.58 8.67 2.60
N GLN A 175 -20.23 8.90 1.45
CA GLN A 175 -20.75 7.81 0.60
C GLN A 175 -19.67 6.82 0.18
N HIS A 176 -18.44 7.28 -0.12
CA HIS A 176 -17.34 6.41 -0.54
C HIS A 176 -16.89 5.44 0.56
N VAL A 177 -17.09 5.78 1.83
CA VAL A 177 -16.83 4.86 2.96
C VAL A 177 -17.87 3.75 2.99
N LYS A 178 -19.13 4.07 2.65
CA LYS A 178 -20.21 3.08 2.56
C LYS A 178 -20.00 2.06 1.43
N GLU A 179 -19.21 2.41 0.42
CA GLU A 179 -18.84 1.55 -0.72
C GLU A 179 -17.47 0.86 -0.54
N HIS A 180 -16.81 1.06 0.61
CA HIS A 180 -15.50 0.45 0.87
C HIS A 180 -15.64 -1.06 1.11
N PRO A 181 -14.69 -1.93 0.64
CA PRO A 181 -14.79 -3.39 0.83
C PRO A 181 -15.02 -3.82 2.29
N HIS A 182 -14.50 -3.08 3.25
CA HIS A 182 -14.67 -3.35 4.68
C HIS A 182 -16.10 -3.11 5.19
N THR A 183 -17.00 -2.51 4.41
CA THR A 183 -18.42 -2.32 4.76
C THR A 183 -19.32 -3.39 4.15
N GLU A 184 -18.77 -4.28 3.33
CA GLU A 184 -19.53 -5.41 2.80
C GLU A 184 -19.98 -6.35 3.91
N LYS A 185 -21.24 -6.80 3.84
CA LYS A 185 -21.84 -7.61 4.89
C LYS A 185 -21.01 -8.84 5.24
N ASP A 186 -20.53 -9.57 4.25
CA ASP A 186 -19.78 -10.81 4.45
C ASP A 186 -18.41 -10.51 5.09
N PHE A 187 -17.81 -9.35 4.78
CA PHE A 187 -16.58 -8.88 5.43
C PHE A 187 -16.80 -8.52 6.88
N ILE A 188 -17.88 -7.78 7.19
CA ILE A 188 -18.27 -7.42 8.55
C ILE A 188 -18.54 -8.68 9.36
N ASP A 189 -19.30 -9.65 8.81
CA ASP A 189 -19.61 -10.91 9.48
C ASP A 189 -18.37 -11.74 9.81
N ALA A 190 -17.33 -11.69 8.95
CA ALA A 190 -16.05 -12.37 9.17
C ALA A 190 -15.14 -11.65 10.18
N HIS A 191 -15.29 -10.33 10.37
CA HIS A 191 -14.40 -9.48 11.19
C HIS A 191 -15.14 -8.65 12.23
N ARG A 192 -16.08 -9.25 12.95
CA ARG A 192 -17.02 -8.57 13.88
C ARG A 192 -16.35 -7.80 15.01
N GLU A 193 -15.18 -8.21 15.47
CA GLU A 193 -14.54 -7.61 16.65
C GLU A 193 -13.69 -6.38 16.31
N ASN A 194 -12.97 -6.44 15.19
CA ASN A 194 -12.00 -5.40 14.82
C ASN A 194 -12.07 -5.16 13.32
N ASN A 195 -12.72 -4.08 12.93
CA ASN A 195 -12.83 -3.64 11.54
C ASN A 195 -12.94 -2.12 11.51
N SER A 196 -11.97 -1.45 10.91
CA SER A 196 -11.90 0.01 10.85
C SER A 196 -11.56 0.50 9.47
N ILE A 197 -12.02 1.70 9.16
CA ILE A 197 -11.65 2.44 7.95
C ILE A 197 -11.00 3.75 8.40
N TYR A 198 -9.80 4.00 7.91
CA TYR A 198 -9.02 5.21 8.11
C TYR A 198 -9.27 6.12 6.92
N ILE A 199 -9.92 7.27 7.15
CA ILE A 199 -10.22 8.27 6.12
C ILE A 199 -9.11 9.31 6.13
N SER A 200 -8.64 9.69 4.95
CA SER A 200 -7.58 10.70 4.81
C SER A 200 -8.04 12.10 5.18
N ARG A 201 -7.10 12.96 5.53
CA ARG A 201 -7.26 14.40 5.50
C ARG A 201 -7.44 14.90 4.06
N GLU A 202 -8.00 16.07 3.87
CA GLU A 202 -8.00 16.77 2.58
C GLU A 202 -6.58 17.16 2.19
N SER A 203 -5.84 17.78 3.11
CA SER A 203 -4.42 18.10 3.00
C SER A 203 -3.64 17.58 4.21
N VAL A 204 -2.34 17.39 4.05
CA VAL A 204 -1.46 16.98 5.16
C VAL A 204 -1.35 18.11 6.19
N SER A 205 -1.04 17.75 7.45
CA SER A 205 -1.03 18.70 8.57
C SER A 205 0.11 19.71 8.55
N TRP A 206 1.11 19.52 7.69
CA TRP A 206 2.30 20.40 7.60
C TRP A 206 2.33 21.25 6.32
N ASP A 207 1.42 21.03 5.36
CA ASP A 207 1.36 21.79 4.10
C ASP A 207 -0.03 21.65 3.46
N ASP A 208 -0.76 22.74 3.39
CA ASP A 208 -2.15 22.77 2.86
C ASP A 208 -2.22 22.53 1.34
N ASP A 209 -1.11 22.67 0.60
CA ASP A 209 -1.02 22.41 -0.83
C ASP A 209 -0.75 20.94 -1.17
N ILE A 210 -0.52 20.10 -0.16
CA ILE A 210 -0.24 18.68 -0.33
C ILE A 210 -1.48 17.86 0.08
N PRO A 211 -2.07 17.04 -0.81
CA PRO A 211 -3.21 16.19 -0.46
C PRO A 211 -2.87 15.26 0.71
N GLY A 212 -3.85 14.97 1.57
CA GLY A 212 -3.70 14.06 2.70
C GLY A 212 -3.49 12.59 2.31
N TYR A 213 -3.58 12.26 1.02
CA TYR A 213 -3.37 10.94 0.44
C TYR A 213 -2.91 11.07 -1.02
N CYS A 214 -2.05 10.20 -1.47
CA CYS A 214 -1.66 10.11 -2.88
C CYS A 214 -0.79 8.89 -3.14
N LEU A 215 -0.61 8.56 -4.40
CA LEU A 215 0.45 7.68 -4.85
C LEU A 215 1.80 8.42 -4.86
N LEU A 216 2.89 7.65 -4.80
CA LEU A 216 4.25 8.14 -4.96
C LEU A 216 4.83 7.67 -6.29
N ARG A 217 5.60 8.55 -6.96
CA ARG A 217 6.32 8.18 -8.18
C ARG A 217 7.53 7.31 -7.85
N TYR A 218 7.84 6.39 -8.75
CA TYR A 218 9.00 5.53 -8.60
C TYR A 218 10.32 6.33 -8.70
N CYS A 219 11.14 6.23 -7.66
CA CYS A 219 12.47 6.83 -7.56
C CYS A 219 13.28 6.08 -6.48
N PRO A 220 14.61 6.30 -6.38
CA PRO A 220 15.44 5.64 -5.36
C PRO A 220 14.98 5.88 -3.92
N GLU A 221 14.40 7.05 -3.63
CA GLU A 221 14.00 7.47 -2.30
C GLU A 221 12.83 6.64 -1.74
N VAL A 222 11.92 6.16 -2.60
CA VAL A 222 10.79 5.32 -2.18
C VAL A 222 11.16 3.84 -2.03
N ILE A 223 12.35 3.42 -2.47
CA ILE A 223 12.80 2.02 -2.37
C ILE A 223 13.31 1.76 -0.95
N LEU A 224 12.68 0.85 -0.21
CA LEU A 224 13.13 0.44 1.13
C LEU A 224 14.31 -0.53 1.04
N THR A 225 14.31 -1.43 0.07
CA THR A 225 15.34 -2.46 -0.10
C THR A 225 16.71 -1.82 -0.36
N ALA A 226 17.72 -2.22 0.40
CA ALA A 226 19.09 -1.80 0.20
C ALA A 226 19.63 -2.33 -1.13
N GLU A 227 20.47 -1.54 -1.79
CA GLU A 227 21.01 -1.86 -3.12
C GLU A 227 21.74 -3.22 -3.13
N GLY A 228 21.46 -4.04 -4.12
CA GLY A 228 22.05 -5.37 -4.26
C GLY A 228 21.61 -6.41 -3.24
N MET A 229 20.70 -6.07 -2.33
CA MET A 229 20.26 -6.95 -1.24
C MET A 229 18.90 -7.63 -1.57
N PRO A 230 18.56 -8.76 -0.89
CA PRO A 230 17.22 -9.32 -0.90
C PRO A 230 16.16 -8.30 -0.43
N ARG A 231 14.95 -8.38 -0.96
CA ARG A 231 13.87 -7.40 -0.72
C ARG A 231 13.59 -7.07 0.75
N SER A 232 13.82 -8.01 1.68
CA SER A 232 13.60 -7.83 3.12
C SER A 232 14.74 -7.13 3.85
N ARG A 233 15.83 -6.78 3.18
CA ARG A 233 16.94 -6.03 3.77
C ARG A 233 16.86 -4.58 3.33
N TRP A 234 16.56 -3.70 4.30
CA TRP A 234 16.22 -2.30 4.04
C TRP A 234 17.34 -1.35 4.46
N ASN A 235 17.43 -0.22 3.78
CA ASN A 235 18.36 0.87 4.09
C ASN A 235 17.67 1.97 4.91
N LEU A 236 17.14 1.63 6.10
CA LEU A 236 16.42 2.60 6.94
C LEU A 236 17.34 3.61 7.62
N GLU A 237 18.54 3.18 8.04
CA GLU A 237 19.47 4.08 8.75
C GLU A 237 19.87 5.28 7.89
N ASP A 238 20.22 5.04 6.61
CA ASP A 238 20.59 6.11 5.70
C ASP A 238 19.37 6.99 5.37
N LYS A 239 18.21 6.36 5.12
CA LYS A 239 16.98 7.09 4.79
C LYS A 239 16.52 8.02 5.91
N TRP A 240 16.64 7.59 7.15
CA TRP A 240 16.23 8.36 8.32
C TRP A 240 17.34 9.24 8.89
N GLY A 241 18.55 9.22 8.31
CA GLY A 241 19.70 9.96 8.82
C GLY A 241 20.19 9.48 10.19
N LEU A 242 19.90 8.20 10.52
CA LEU A 242 20.23 7.59 11.81
C LEU A 242 21.50 6.73 11.76
N LYS A 243 22.31 6.87 10.72
CA LYS A 243 23.59 6.17 10.60
C LYS A 243 24.50 6.59 11.76
N HIS A 244 25.00 5.61 12.49
CA HIS A 244 25.81 5.81 13.71
C HIS A 244 25.05 6.39 14.92
N SER A 245 23.72 6.47 14.88
CA SER A 245 22.91 6.84 16.05
C SER A 245 22.62 5.63 16.92
N ASP A 246 22.79 5.77 18.23
CA ASP A 246 22.37 4.76 19.21
C ASP A 246 20.85 4.87 19.50
N ASN A 247 20.20 5.97 19.09
CA ASN A 247 18.78 6.23 19.33
C ASN A 247 17.92 5.85 18.13
N LYS A 248 17.89 4.56 17.78
CA LYS A 248 17.02 4.02 16.73
C LYS A 248 15.61 3.77 17.26
N PRO A 249 14.55 4.17 16.53
CA PRO A 249 13.18 3.95 16.99
C PRO A 249 12.85 2.47 17.04
N GLY A 250 11.99 2.07 17.98
CA GLY A 250 11.34 0.79 17.97
C GLY A 250 10.39 0.69 16.77
N ILE A 251 10.28 -0.51 16.21
CA ILE A 251 9.36 -0.84 15.13
C ILE A 251 8.65 -2.13 15.52
N THR A 252 7.32 -2.13 15.49
CA THR A 252 6.55 -3.32 15.87
C THR A 252 6.94 -4.54 15.01
N TYR A 253 6.86 -5.75 15.58
CA TYR A 253 7.34 -7.01 15.00
C TYR A 253 8.86 -7.12 14.83
N HIS A 254 9.64 -6.15 15.29
CA HIS A 254 11.09 -6.14 15.19
C HIS A 254 11.73 -5.98 16.57
N SER A 255 12.91 -6.55 16.74
CA SER A 255 13.77 -6.33 17.89
C SER A 255 14.96 -5.47 17.52
N GLU A 256 15.74 -5.05 18.50
CA GLU A 256 17.01 -4.35 18.28
C GLU A 256 17.95 -5.15 17.36
N GLN A 257 17.87 -6.48 17.40
CA GLN A 257 18.65 -7.36 16.54
C GLN A 257 18.27 -7.25 15.05
N SER A 258 17.15 -6.62 14.69
CA SER A 258 16.79 -6.35 13.30
C SER A 258 17.68 -5.27 12.67
N TRP A 259 18.26 -4.39 13.47
CA TRP A 259 19.28 -3.43 13.05
C TRP A 259 20.62 -4.12 12.90
N LYS A 260 21.04 -4.37 11.67
CA LYS A 260 22.33 -4.97 11.32
C LYS A 260 23.33 -3.88 10.96
N LYS A 261 24.60 -4.23 10.85
CA LYS A 261 25.67 -3.28 10.50
C LYS A 261 25.42 -2.49 9.22
N ASP A 262 24.87 -3.16 8.19
CA ASP A 262 24.74 -2.60 6.84
C ASP A 262 23.29 -2.55 6.33
N TYR A 263 22.30 -3.02 7.11
CA TYR A 263 20.88 -3.03 6.72
C TYR A 263 19.97 -3.28 7.92
N PHE A 264 18.70 -2.93 7.74
CA PHE A 264 17.63 -3.33 8.64
C PHE A 264 16.94 -4.59 8.10
N GLN A 265 16.82 -5.64 8.92
CA GLN A 265 16.13 -6.87 8.53
C GLN A 265 14.63 -6.74 8.78
N SER A 266 13.84 -6.54 7.72
CA SER A 266 12.38 -6.51 7.81
C SER A 266 11.80 -7.89 8.12
N ALA A 267 10.77 -7.93 8.95
CA ALA A 267 10.05 -9.15 9.30
C ALA A 267 9.30 -9.74 8.09
N CYS A 268 9.31 -11.08 8.00
CA CYS A 268 8.55 -11.79 6.96
C CYS A 268 7.04 -11.75 7.20
N ARG A 269 6.63 -11.64 8.46
CA ARG A 269 5.23 -11.60 8.90
C ARG A 269 4.91 -10.23 9.49
N GLY A 270 3.62 -9.93 9.61
CA GLY A 270 3.13 -8.62 10.03
C GLY A 270 2.83 -7.73 8.83
N GLN A 271 1.82 -6.91 8.96
CA GLN A 271 1.38 -5.97 7.93
C GLN A 271 1.64 -4.53 8.33
N GLU A 272 1.44 -4.21 9.62
CA GLU A 272 1.46 -2.85 10.13
C GLU A 272 2.69 -2.64 11.02
N PHE A 273 3.73 -2.03 10.47
CA PHE A 273 4.95 -1.70 11.20
C PHE A 273 4.84 -0.30 11.76
N VAL A 274 4.31 -0.19 12.98
CA VAL A 274 4.21 1.08 13.69
C VAL A 274 5.59 1.45 14.23
N ILE A 275 6.06 2.64 13.90
CA ILE A 275 7.35 3.17 14.32
C ILE A 275 7.12 4.07 15.53
N ASP A 276 7.91 3.91 16.59
CA ASP A 276 7.88 4.81 17.74
C ASP A 276 8.11 6.25 17.28
N GLU A 277 7.47 7.20 17.96
CA GLU A 277 7.58 8.62 17.62
C GLU A 277 9.05 9.04 17.58
N ASN A 278 9.49 9.48 16.41
CA ASN A 278 10.86 9.88 16.16
C ASN A 278 10.89 11.03 15.14
N GLN A 279 11.51 12.13 15.51
CA GLN A 279 11.54 13.33 14.68
C GLN A 279 12.20 13.09 13.32
N ALA A 280 13.31 12.36 13.28
CA ALA A 280 14.00 12.08 12.02
C ALA A 280 13.16 11.26 11.04
N VAL A 281 12.37 10.30 11.55
CA VAL A 281 11.43 9.52 10.75
C VAL A 281 10.28 10.39 10.23
N THR A 282 9.75 11.27 11.08
CA THR A 282 8.69 12.22 10.68
C THR A 282 9.18 13.14 9.58
N GLU A 283 10.33 13.80 9.76
CA GLU A 283 10.92 14.71 8.77
C GLU A 283 11.25 14.00 7.45
N TRP A 284 11.73 12.75 7.52
CA TRP A 284 11.95 11.94 6.33
C TRP A 284 10.65 11.67 5.58
N ALA A 285 9.59 11.27 6.28
CA ALA A 285 8.29 10.97 5.68
C ALA A 285 7.66 12.22 5.02
N GLU A 286 7.72 13.37 5.69
CA GLU A 286 7.25 14.66 5.16
C GLU A 286 8.02 15.06 3.88
N LYS A 287 9.36 14.96 3.89
CA LYS A 287 10.20 15.22 2.71
C LYS A 287 9.92 14.24 1.57
N LEU A 288 9.71 12.95 1.88
CA LEU A 288 9.38 11.94 0.90
C LEU A 288 8.08 12.31 0.17
N ILE A 289 7.03 12.65 0.91
CA ILE A 289 5.73 13.04 0.38
C ILE A 289 5.83 14.34 -0.42
N SER A 290 6.44 15.37 0.15
CA SER A 290 6.53 16.68 -0.49
C SER A 290 7.23 16.63 -1.84
N ASN A 291 8.27 15.79 -1.97
CA ASN A 291 9.10 15.73 -3.18
C ASN A 291 8.66 14.70 -4.22
N TYR A 292 7.99 13.62 -3.79
CA TYR A 292 7.79 12.45 -4.67
C TYR A 292 6.34 12.01 -4.83
N ARG A 293 5.35 12.77 -4.33
CA ARG A 293 3.94 12.50 -4.63
C ARG A 293 3.66 12.62 -6.13
N CYS A 294 2.74 11.84 -6.63
CA CYS A 294 2.19 12.00 -7.98
C CYS A 294 1.40 13.34 -8.05
N GLN A 295 1.46 14.01 -9.19
CA GLN A 295 0.71 15.26 -9.45
C GLN A 295 -0.67 14.94 -10.00
#